data_e6006ad750920068d273402b2841dfc9
#
_entry.id   e6006ad750920068d273402b2841dfc9
#
_cell.length_a   1.000
_cell.length_b   1.000
_cell.length_c   1.000
_cell.angle_alpha   90.00
_cell.angle_beta   90.00
_cell.angle_gamma   90.00
#
_symmetry.space_group_name_H-M   'P 1'
#
loop_
_entity.id
_entity.type
_entity.pdbx_description
1 polymer ?
#
loop_
_entity_poly.entity_id
_entity_poly.type
_entity_poly.pdbx_seq_one_letter_code
_entity_poly.pdbx_strand_id
1 'polypeptide(L)'
;MGYKITLDQGVLRAELFARETVEETKAFFQAIVSASKESRCPCILISVRSSKPIFQLERHGLIEYFRKLAGTSSRRIALLGDSRDLQLSHEYVEFIARQHGLIVRTFQDETAAYQWFRDPRQGLERRGQQERRSRQALRTLQERRAGQQRRAGQRRKPR
;
A
#
# COMPACT_ATOMS: atom_id res chain seq x y z
N MET A 1 5.61 19.53 -14.29
CA MET A 1 5.17 19.10 -12.96
C MET A 1 4.51 20.25 -12.21
N GLY A 2 3.39 19.97 -11.57
CA GLY A 2 2.75 20.85 -10.60
C GLY A 2 2.36 20.07 -9.36
N TYR A 3 2.38 20.70 -8.20
CA TYR A 3 1.86 20.07 -6.98
C TYR A 3 1.16 21.10 -6.08
N LYS A 4 0.24 20.60 -5.26
CA LYS A 4 -0.50 21.38 -4.29
C LYS A 4 -0.52 20.62 -2.96
N ILE A 5 -0.26 21.32 -1.86
CA ILE A 5 -0.32 20.76 -0.51
C ILE A 5 -1.29 21.61 0.31
N THR A 6 -2.28 20.97 0.90
CA THR A 6 -3.31 21.62 1.72
C THR A 6 -3.59 20.78 2.97
N LEU A 7 -4.01 21.44 4.03
CA LEU A 7 -4.50 20.80 5.24
C LEU A 7 -6.02 20.83 5.22
N ASP A 8 -6.66 19.67 5.27
CA ASP A 8 -8.10 19.53 5.26
C ASP A 8 -8.56 18.52 6.30
N GLN A 9 -9.39 18.96 7.24
CA GLN A 9 -9.98 18.14 8.32
C GLN A 9 -8.95 17.26 9.09
N GLY A 10 -7.76 17.77 9.34
CA GLY A 10 -6.69 17.05 10.03
C GLY A 10 -5.93 16.05 9.14
N VAL A 11 -6.19 16.05 7.85
CA VAL A 11 -5.47 15.27 6.83
C VAL A 11 -4.61 16.20 5.99
N LEU A 12 -3.33 15.90 5.84
CA LEU A 12 -2.46 16.59 4.90
C LEU A 12 -2.68 16.04 3.50
N ARG A 13 -3.29 16.84 2.64
CA ARG A 13 -3.53 16.50 1.22
C ARG A 13 -2.38 16.99 0.38
N ALA A 14 -1.78 16.10 -0.38
CA ALA A 14 -0.73 16.42 -1.34
C ALA A 14 -1.13 15.88 -2.71
N GLU A 15 -1.26 16.75 -3.68
CA GLU A 15 -1.63 16.42 -5.06
C GLU A 15 -0.45 16.71 -5.99
N LEU A 16 -0.10 15.74 -6.84
CA LEU A 16 0.97 15.84 -7.82
C LEU A 16 0.42 15.65 -9.22
N PHE A 17 0.78 16.55 -10.13
CA PHE A 17 0.30 16.55 -11.50
C PHE A 17 1.45 16.52 -12.50
N ALA A 18 1.27 15.78 -13.59
CA ALA A 18 2.17 15.77 -14.74
C ALA A 18 3.64 15.54 -14.37
N ARG A 19 3.90 14.58 -13.48
CA ARG A 19 5.24 14.18 -13.13
C ARG A 19 5.84 13.28 -14.20
N GLU A 20 7.06 13.61 -14.63
CA GLU A 20 7.80 12.84 -15.63
C GLU A 20 9.06 12.16 -15.07
N THR A 21 9.67 12.75 -14.05
CA THR A 21 10.96 12.30 -13.51
C THR A 21 10.89 11.89 -12.03
N VAL A 22 11.91 11.14 -11.58
CA VAL A 22 12.07 10.76 -10.19
C VAL A 22 12.49 11.95 -9.32
N GLU A 23 13.28 12.86 -9.88
CA GLU A 23 13.72 14.10 -9.20
C GLU A 23 12.53 14.98 -8.84
N GLU A 24 11.54 15.08 -9.71
CA GLU A 24 10.28 15.77 -9.44
C GLU A 24 9.52 15.11 -8.28
N THR A 25 9.54 13.79 -8.21
CA THR A 25 8.96 13.06 -7.08
C THR A 25 9.69 13.35 -5.78
N LYS A 26 11.01 13.41 -5.78
CA LYS A 26 11.81 13.75 -4.60
C LYS A 26 11.52 15.16 -4.11
N ALA A 27 11.43 16.14 -5.01
CA ALA A 27 11.08 17.52 -4.67
C ALA A 27 9.68 17.60 -4.04
N PHE A 28 8.71 16.90 -4.60
CA PHE A 28 7.37 16.80 -4.06
C PHE A 28 7.34 16.17 -2.66
N PHE A 29 8.04 15.06 -2.46
CA PHE A 29 8.14 14.43 -1.14
C PHE A 29 8.82 15.32 -0.10
N GLN A 30 9.86 16.08 -0.48
CA GLN A 30 10.48 17.05 0.41
C GLN A 30 9.49 18.12 0.89
N ALA A 31 8.66 18.63 -0.03
CA ALA A 31 7.63 19.60 0.32
C ALA A 31 6.59 18.99 1.29
N ILE A 32 6.17 17.73 1.05
CA ILE A 32 5.24 17.04 1.98
C ILE A 32 5.90 16.82 3.36
N VAL A 33 7.17 16.41 3.41
CA VAL A 33 7.91 16.23 4.67
C VAL A 33 7.94 17.53 5.47
N SER A 34 8.24 18.66 4.84
CA SER A 34 8.24 19.97 5.48
C SER A 34 6.84 20.34 6.01
N ALA A 35 5.83 20.26 5.17
CA ALA A 35 4.44 20.54 5.57
C ALA A 35 3.93 19.60 6.69
N SER A 36 4.34 18.33 6.67
CA SER A 36 3.94 17.34 7.68
C SER A 36 4.56 17.61 9.07
N LYS A 37 5.74 18.19 9.11
CA LYS A 37 6.39 18.60 10.37
C LYS A 37 5.68 19.79 11.00
N GLU A 38 5.24 20.74 10.19
CA GLU A 38 4.54 21.94 10.64
C GLU A 38 3.12 21.60 11.12
N SER A 39 2.38 20.80 10.35
CA SER A 39 0.97 20.50 10.62
C SER A 39 0.73 19.42 11.67
N ARG A 40 1.73 18.60 11.99
CA ARG A 40 1.64 17.46 12.92
C ARG A 40 0.46 16.49 12.65
N CYS A 41 0.01 16.40 11.39
CA CYS A 41 -1.12 15.56 11.02
C CYS A 41 -0.80 14.08 11.15
N PRO A 42 -1.74 13.25 11.67
CA PRO A 42 -1.57 11.81 11.77
C PRO A 42 -1.81 11.08 10.44
N CYS A 43 -2.43 11.75 9.46
CA CYS A 43 -2.85 11.18 8.18
C CYS A 43 -2.37 12.03 7.02
N ILE A 44 -1.86 11.38 5.97
CA ILE A 44 -1.38 12.02 4.74
C ILE A 44 -2.07 11.34 3.55
N LEU A 45 -2.72 12.12 2.71
CA LEU A 45 -3.31 11.68 1.45
C LEU A 45 -2.46 12.18 0.29
N ILE A 46 -1.88 11.28 -0.47
CA ILE A 46 -1.07 11.59 -1.64
C ILE A 46 -1.83 11.16 -2.89
N SER A 47 -2.20 12.13 -3.72
CA SER A 47 -2.90 11.92 -4.98
C SER A 47 -1.97 12.23 -6.14
N VAL A 48 -1.76 11.27 -7.04
CA VAL A 48 -0.90 11.41 -8.21
C VAL A 48 -1.74 11.31 -9.47
N ARG A 49 -1.68 12.33 -10.31
CA ARG A 49 -2.48 12.43 -11.53
C ARG A 49 -1.62 12.71 -12.76
N SER A 50 -2.04 12.17 -13.91
CA SER A 50 -1.40 12.40 -15.21
C SER A 50 0.13 12.24 -15.14
N SER A 51 0.60 11.22 -14.45
CA SER A 51 2.01 11.01 -14.12
C SER A 51 2.48 9.64 -14.56
N LYS A 52 3.77 9.49 -14.84
CA LYS A 52 4.36 8.19 -15.17
C LYS A 52 4.45 7.32 -13.92
N PRO A 53 4.16 6.01 -14.00
CA PRO A 53 4.33 5.10 -12.87
C PRO A 53 5.80 4.99 -12.46
N ILE A 54 6.08 4.78 -11.17
CA ILE A 54 7.42 4.50 -10.66
C ILE A 54 7.44 3.10 -10.05
N PHE A 55 8.30 2.28 -10.60
CA PHE A 55 8.72 1.00 -10.03
C PHE A 55 10.19 1.15 -9.58
N GLN A 56 10.72 0.37 -8.71
CA GLN A 56 12.10 0.48 -8.18
C GLN A 56 12.33 1.63 -7.18
N LEU A 57 11.42 1.75 -6.22
CA LEU A 57 11.50 2.76 -5.13
C LEU A 57 12.82 2.74 -4.38
N GLU A 58 13.33 1.55 -4.08
CA GLU A 58 14.58 1.37 -3.33
C GLU A 58 15.78 1.90 -4.11
N ARG A 59 15.84 1.60 -5.42
CA ARG A 59 16.91 2.08 -6.29
C ARG A 59 16.95 3.61 -6.39
N HIS A 60 15.81 4.24 -6.31
CA HIS A 60 15.70 5.70 -6.38
C HIS A 60 15.79 6.39 -5.02
N GLY A 61 15.94 5.63 -3.93
CA GLY A 61 16.00 6.18 -2.58
C GLY A 61 14.69 6.79 -2.09
N LEU A 62 13.56 6.47 -2.73
CA LEU A 62 12.25 7.03 -2.38
C LEU A 62 11.69 6.50 -1.06
N ILE A 63 12.12 5.31 -0.63
CA ILE A 63 11.69 4.72 0.64
C ILE A 63 12.08 5.57 1.85
N GLU A 64 13.19 6.28 1.77
CA GLU A 64 13.64 7.17 2.84
C GLU A 64 12.69 8.36 3.03
N TYR A 65 12.06 8.83 1.96
CA TYR A 65 11.05 9.88 2.06
C TYR A 65 9.79 9.36 2.76
N PHE A 66 9.35 8.14 2.47
CA PHE A 66 8.25 7.52 3.20
C PHE A 66 8.57 7.34 4.69
N ARG A 67 9.80 6.97 5.04
CA ARG A 67 10.24 6.91 6.43
C ARG A 67 10.19 8.28 7.11
N LYS A 68 10.63 9.32 6.43
CA LYS A 68 10.54 10.71 6.93
C LYS A 68 9.10 11.16 7.09
N LEU A 69 8.21 10.79 6.16
CA LEU A 69 6.78 11.08 6.24
C LEU A 69 6.09 10.34 7.40
N ALA A 70 6.42 9.07 7.59
CA ALA A 70 5.89 8.29 8.71
C ALA A 70 6.32 8.87 10.07
N GLY A 71 7.53 9.40 10.16
CA GLY A 71 8.07 10.01 11.38
C GLY A 71 8.08 9.04 12.55
N THR A 72 8.13 9.59 13.78
CA THR A 72 8.09 8.82 15.03
C THR A 72 6.67 8.38 15.42
N SER A 73 5.64 8.95 14.82
CA SER A 73 4.24 8.78 15.24
C SER A 73 3.43 7.82 14.37
N SER A 74 4.07 6.96 13.57
CA SER A 74 3.39 5.95 12.72
C SER A 74 2.23 6.53 11.92
N ARG A 75 2.48 7.62 11.18
CA ARG A 75 1.47 8.26 10.34
C ARG A 75 0.93 7.29 9.30
N ARG A 76 -0.35 7.43 9.00
CA ARG A 76 -1.02 6.67 7.93
C ARG A 76 -0.94 7.44 6.63
N ILE A 77 -0.46 6.79 5.59
CA ILE A 77 -0.27 7.38 4.26
C ILE A 77 -1.19 6.65 3.28
N ALA A 78 -2.12 7.37 2.68
CA ALA A 78 -2.98 6.86 1.61
C ALA A 78 -2.47 7.34 0.25
N LEU A 79 -2.45 6.44 -0.73
CA LEU A 79 -2.04 6.72 -2.10
C LEU A 79 -3.24 6.59 -3.04
N LEU A 80 -3.42 7.57 -3.93
CA LEU A 80 -4.41 7.59 -4.99
C LEU A 80 -3.73 7.81 -6.34
N GLY A 81 -4.14 7.06 -7.35
CA GLY A 81 -3.74 7.22 -8.74
C GLY A 81 -4.95 7.30 -9.66
N ASP A 82 -4.87 8.13 -10.69
CA ASP A 82 -5.94 8.34 -11.67
C ASP A 82 -5.90 7.35 -12.86
N SER A 83 -4.91 6.49 -12.91
CA SER A 83 -4.77 5.45 -13.94
C SER A 83 -4.45 4.10 -13.33
N ARG A 84 -4.74 3.03 -14.09
CA ARG A 84 -4.43 1.66 -13.68
C ARG A 84 -2.93 1.45 -13.44
N ASP A 85 -2.09 2.03 -14.29
CA ASP A 85 -0.63 1.91 -14.18
C ASP A 85 -0.11 2.60 -12.91
N LEU A 86 -0.67 3.76 -12.56
CA LEU A 86 -0.37 4.42 -11.29
C LEU A 86 -0.87 3.60 -10.09
N GLN A 87 -2.04 2.99 -10.18
CA GLN A 87 -2.54 2.10 -9.12
C GLN A 87 -1.61 0.92 -8.90
N LEU A 88 -1.17 0.23 -9.95
CA LEU A 88 -0.19 -0.86 -9.86
C LEU A 88 1.14 -0.41 -9.27
N SER A 89 1.62 0.76 -9.68
CA SER A 89 2.81 1.38 -9.11
C SER A 89 2.64 1.66 -7.61
N HIS A 90 1.48 2.16 -7.20
CA HIS A 90 1.19 2.44 -5.80
C HIS A 90 1.02 1.16 -4.96
N GLU A 91 0.44 0.09 -5.52
CA GLU A 91 0.38 -1.23 -4.86
C GLU A 91 1.80 -1.79 -4.61
N TYR A 92 2.70 -1.60 -5.56
CA TYR A 92 4.12 -1.91 -5.37
C TYR A 92 4.75 -1.07 -4.25
N VAL A 93 4.46 0.25 -4.21
CA VAL A 93 4.90 1.14 -3.12
C VAL A 93 4.37 0.65 -1.77
N GLU A 94 3.09 0.30 -1.70
CA GLU A 94 2.46 -0.25 -0.48
C GLU A 94 3.16 -1.53 -0.02
N PHE A 95 3.47 -2.43 -0.95
CA PHE A 95 4.14 -3.69 -0.65
C PHE A 95 5.54 -3.46 -0.04
N ILE A 96 6.35 -2.61 -0.69
CA ILE A 96 7.70 -2.28 -0.20
C ILE A 96 7.65 -1.53 1.12
N ALA A 97 6.78 -0.54 1.25
CA ALA A 97 6.62 0.23 2.48
C ALA A 97 6.26 -0.66 3.68
N ARG A 98 5.42 -1.66 3.47
CA ARG A 98 5.05 -2.63 4.50
C ARG A 98 6.25 -3.46 4.98
N GLN A 99 7.17 -3.85 4.10
CA GLN A 99 8.41 -4.54 4.46
C GLN A 99 9.29 -3.69 5.38
N HIS A 100 9.19 -2.37 5.26
CA HIS A 100 9.90 -1.41 6.13
C HIS A 100 9.09 -0.96 7.36
N GLY A 101 7.97 -1.63 7.67
CA GLY A 101 7.14 -1.31 8.83
C GLY A 101 6.32 -0.02 8.71
N LEU A 102 6.16 0.51 7.49
CA LEU A 102 5.41 1.73 7.24
C LEU A 102 3.93 1.44 6.98
N ILE A 103 3.06 2.35 7.40
CA ILE A 103 1.61 2.25 7.21
C ILE A 103 1.22 3.04 5.96
N VAL A 104 1.43 2.42 4.81
CA VAL A 104 1.07 2.96 3.49
C VAL A 104 0.02 2.08 2.86
N ARG A 105 -1.01 2.66 2.25
CA ARG A 105 -2.08 1.93 1.60
C ARG A 105 -2.58 2.63 0.35
N THR A 106 -2.89 1.83 -0.67
CA THR A 106 -3.46 2.30 -1.94
C THR A 106 -4.98 2.21 -1.93
N PHE A 107 -5.63 3.23 -2.49
CA PHE A 107 -7.08 3.30 -2.64
C PHE A 107 -7.45 3.69 -4.07
N GLN A 108 -8.66 3.34 -4.47
CA GLN A 108 -9.21 3.71 -5.79
C GLN A 108 -9.88 5.09 -5.78
N ASP A 109 -10.40 5.48 -4.63
CA ASP A 109 -11.08 6.76 -4.44
C ASP A 109 -10.77 7.40 -3.09
N GLU A 110 -11.02 8.68 -3.02
CA GLU A 110 -10.77 9.51 -1.85
C GLU A 110 -11.63 9.10 -0.66
N THR A 111 -12.89 8.73 -0.92
CA THR A 111 -13.85 8.35 0.13
C THR A 111 -13.36 7.14 0.90
N ALA A 112 -12.85 6.12 0.20
CA ALA A 112 -12.27 4.92 0.83
C ALA A 112 -11.03 5.25 1.67
N ALA A 113 -10.18 6.19 1.21
CA ALA A 113 -9.03 6.65 1.96
C ALA A 113 -9.43 7.36 3.26
N TYR A 114 -10.41 8.26 3.21
CA TYR A 114 -10.91 8.95 4.40
C TYR A 114 -11.62 8.02 5.38
N GLN A 115 -12.37 7.03 4.89
CA GLN A 115 -12.96 5.98 5.74
C GLN A 115 -11.87 5.21 6.50
N TRP A 116 -10.78 4.85 5.82
CA TRP A 116 -9.64 4.18 6.45
C TRP A 116 -8.94 5.06 7.49
N PHE A 117 -8.85 6.36 7.27
CA PHE A 117 -8.29 7.28 8.25
C PHE A 117 -9.12 7.36 9.53
N ARG A 118 -10.45 7.26 9.40
CA ARG A 118 -11.38 7.27 10.55
C ARG A 118 -11.41 5.94 11.28
N ASP A 119 -11.38 4.83 10.55
CA ASP A 119 -11.42 3.48 11.10
C ASP A 119 -10.36 2.56 10.48
N PRO A 120 -9.15 2.56 11.06
CA PRO A 120 -8.05 1.73 10.55
C PRO A 120 -8.31 0.22 10.63
N ARG A 121 -9.27 -0.23 11.48
CA ARG A 121 -9.57 -1.64 11.70
C ARG A 121 -10.27 -2.30 10.53
N GLN A 122 -11.13 -1.57 9.83
CA GLN A 122 -11.86 -2.10 8.66
C GLN A 122 -10.94 -2.68 7.57
N GLY A 123 -9.72 -2.16 7.46
CA GLY A 123 -8.72 -2.68 6.52
C GLY A 123 -8.00 -3.93 6.94
N LEU A 124 -7.86 -4.16 8.24
CA LEU A 124 -7.20 -5.34 8.80
C LEU A 124 -8.12 -6.56 8.78
N GLU A 125 -9.41 -6.39 9.01
CA GLU A 125 -10.39 -7.49 9.01
C GLU A 125 -10.55 -8.13 7.63
N ARG A 126 -10.63 -7.34 6.57
CA ARG A 126 -10.73 -7.89 5.20
C ARG A 126 -9.49 -8.69 4.80
N ARG A 127 -8.30 -8.25 5.19
CA ARG A 127 -7.04 -8.96 4.91
C ARG A 127 -6.91 -10.22 5.76
N GLY A 128 -7.24 -10.16 7.04
CA GLY A 128 -7.27 -11.32 7.92
C GLY A 128 -8.24 -12.40 7.45
N GLN A 129 -9.41 -12.02 6.93
CA GLN A 129 -10.37 -12.95 6.34
C GLN A 129 -9.86 -13.56 5.04
N GLN A 130 -9.20 -12.80 4.18
CA GLN A 130 -8.64 -13.29 2.93
C GLN A 130 -7.46 -14.23 3.15
N GLU A 131 -6.56 -13.92 4.09
CA GLU A 131 -5.48 -14.83 4.50
C GLU A 131 -6.01 -16.11 5.14
N ARG A 132 -7.02 -16.01 6.00
CA ARG A 132 -7.67 -17.19 6.60
C ARG A 132 -8.31 -18.07 5.52
N ARG A 133 -9.01 -17.51 4.55
CA ARG A 133 -9.59 -18.24 3.41
C ARG A 133 -8.51 -18.91 2.57
N SER A 134 -7.41 -18.24 2.27
CA SER A 134 -6.29 -18.80 1.51
C SER A 134 -5.60 -19.95 2.25
N ARG A 135 -5.36 -19.81 3.55
CA ARG A 135 -4.80 -20.87 4.40
C ARG A 135 -5.72 -22.07 4.50
N GLN A 136 -7.03 -21.84 4.61
CA GLN A 136 -8.03 -22.91 4.67
C GLN A 136 -8.14 -23.65 3.36
N ALA A 137 -8.09 -22.94 2.21
CA ALA A 137 -8.07 -23.56 0.87
C ALA A 137 -6.82 -24.42 0.65
N LEU A 138 -5.64 -23.96 1.06
CA LEU A 138 -4.40 -24.73 0.99
C LEU A 138 -4.44 -25.98 1.85
N ARG A 139 -4.97 -25.88 3.08
CA ARG A 139 -5.14 -27.02 3.98
C ARG A 139 -6.05 -28.07 3.38
N THR A 140 -7.18 -27.67 2.81
CA THR A 140 -8.13 -28.58 2.15
C THR A 140 -7.51 -29.31 0.95
N LEU A 141 -6.66 -28.60 0.16
CA LEU A 141 -5.94 -29.22 -0.95
C LEU A 141 -4.89 -30.24 -0.49
N GLN A 142 -4.19 -29.97 0.60
CA GLN A 142 -3.22 -30.90 1.18
C GLN A 142 -3.90 -32.16 1.74
N GLU A 143 -5.04 -32.01 2.41
CA GLU A 143 -5.84 -33.12 2.92
C GLU A 143 -6.39 -34.01 1.79
N ARG A 144 -6.85 -33.42 0.68
CA ARG A 144 -7.29 -34.17 -0.51
C ARG A 144 -6.15 -34.95 -1.15
N ARG A 145 -4.96 -34.39 -1.25
CA ARG A 145 -3.77 -35.09 -1.79
C ARG A 145 -3.35 -36.25 -0.89
N ALA A 146 -3.33 -36.06 0.43
CA ALA A 146 -3.01 -37.11 1.38
C ALA A 146 -4.05 -38.26 1.34
N GLY A 147 -5.33 -37.95 1.19
CA GLY A 147 -6.41 -38.93 1.05
C GLY A 147 -6.29 -39.76 -0.25
N GLN A 148 -5.90 -39.14 -1.35
CA GLN A 148 -5.67 -39.86 -2.63
C GLN A 148 -4.46 -40.80 -2.55
N GLN A 149 -3.38 -40.39 -1.92
CA GLN A 149 -2.18 -41.25 -1.74
C GLN A 149 -2.47 -42.48 -0.87
N ARG A 150 -3.28 -42.35 0.17
CA ARG A 150 -3.68 -43.48 1.04
C ARG A 150 -4.54 -44.51 0.23
N ARG A 151 -5.46 -44.06 -0.63
CA ARG A 151 -6.29 -44.94 -1.48
C ARG A 151 -5.48 -45.65 -2.56
N ALA A 152 -4.46 -44.96 -3.13
CA ALA A 152 -3.57 -45.58 -4.12
C ALA A 152 -2.66 -46.66 -3.50
N GLY A 153 -2.21 -46.46 -2.24
CA GLY A 153 -1.40 -47.43 -1.48
C GLY A 153 -2.16 -48.70 -1.10
N GLN A 154 -3.47 -48.62 -0.83
CA GLN A 154 -4.28 -49.77 -0.46
C GLN A 154 -4.60 -50.69 -1.65
N ARG A 155 -4.57 -50.21 -2.89
CA ARG A 155 -4.82 -51.02 -4.10
C ARG A 155 -3.61 -51.86 -4.54
N ARG A 156 -2.45 -51.76 -3.92
CA ARG A 156 -1.21 -52.46 -4.28
C ARG A 156 -0.84 -53.61 -3.37
N LYS A 157 -1.73 -54.20 -2.58
CA LYS A 157 -1.46 -55.46 -1.90
C LYS A 157 -1.81 -56.63 -2.86
N PRO A 158 -0.82 -57.33 -3.42
CA PRO A 158 -1.08 -58.57 -4.14
C PRO A 158 -1.47 -59.65 -3.14
N ARG A 159 -2.38 -60.52 -3.58
CA ARG A 159 -2.71 -61.79 -2.89
C ARG A 159 -1.53 -62.74 -2.98
#